data_a09a507d7b0d1ec49b690fe93a77eaee
#
_entry.id   a09a507d7b0d1ec49b690fe93a77eaee
#
_cell.length_a   1.000
_cell.length_b   1.000
_cell.length_c   1.000
_cell.angle_alpha   90.00
_cell.angle_beta   90.00
_cell.angle_gamma   90.00
#
_symmetry.space_group_name_H-M   'P 1'
#
loop_
_entity.id
_entity.type
_entity.pdbx_description
1 polymer ?
#
loop_
_entity_poly.entity_id
_entity_poly.type
_entity_poly.pdbx_seq_one_letter_code
_entity_poly.pdbx_strand_id
1 'polypeptide(L)'
;MSRVSTPFLFVNPKSYLWGKESLALAQAADHIAAETGVQIFFTCPYADLRMIAENTSHVTVTAQNMDALRPGRGMGAVLPESLVEAGAKAVVLNHAENQKTLAELYACINRAKELNLITIVCADSTVEAQAVAQMGVDVILAEPTALIGTGTTADDSYTVETTKAIKAVDPDVKVMIASGITTAEDCYKVVYLGADGTGSTSGIVKAPSPAGRVEEMVQAILQAVKDR
;
A
#
# COMPACT_ATOMS: atom_id res chain seq x y z
N MET A 1 -3.84 18.16 8.03
CA MET A 1 -3.35 16.92 8.69
C MET A 1 -3.28 15.82 7.64
N SER A 2 -2.21 15.04 7.62
CA SER A 2 -2.08 13.89 6.71
C SER A 2 -3.23 12.91 6.95
N ARG A 3 -3.78 12.33 5.86
CA ARG A 3 -4.80 11.28 5.92
C ARG A 3 -4.20 9.90 6.21
N VAL A 4 -2.88 9.83 6.24
CA VAL A 4 -2.10 8.62 6.49
C VAL A 4 -1.35 8.75 7.80
N SER A 5 -1.64 7.84 8.73
CA SER A 5 -0.92 7.70 10.00
C SER A 5 0.37 6.90 9.82
N THR A 6 1.38 7.20 10.61
CA THR A 6 2.67 6.47 10.60
C THR A 6 2.99 5.94 11.99
N PRO A 7 3.60 4.77 12.12
CA PRO A 7 3.93 3.85 11.02
C PRO A 7 2.69 3.15 10.47
N PHE A 8 2.77 2.63 9.23
CA PHE A 8 1.69 1.83 8.65
C PHE A 8 2.21 0.53 8.03
N LEU A 9 1.32 -0.46 7.93
CA LEU A 9 1.58 -1.72 7.22
C LEU A 9 0.67 -1.86 6.02
N PHE A 10 1.22 -2.35 4.90
CA PHE A 10 0.48 -2.65 3.68
C PHE A 10 0.39 -4.17 3.48
N VAL A 11 -0.79 -4.71 3.67
CA VAL A 11 -1.11 -6.13 3.46
C VAL A 11 -1.69 -6.29 2.08
N ASN A 12 -0.92 -6.92 1.18
CA ASN A 12 -1.31 -7.05 -0.21
C ASN A 12 -1.41 -8.53 -0.64
N PRO A 13 -2.54 -9.18 -0.46
CA PRO A 13 -2.73 -10.54 -0.96
C PRO A 13 -2.78 -10.65 -2.49
N LYS A 14 -2.77 -9.53 -3.24
CA LYS A 14 -2.90 -9.51 -4.71
C LYS A 14 -4.09 -10.35 -5.16
N SER A 15 -3.84 -11.33 -6.06
CA SER A 15 -4.81 -12.34 -6.51
C SER A 15 -4.48 -13.75 -5.97
N TYR A 16 -3.63 -13.83 -4.93
CA TYR A 16 -3.36 -15.11 -4.26
C TYR A 16 -4.51 -15.54 -3.35
N LEU A 17 -5.22 -14.57 -2.73
CA LEU A 17 -6.37 -14.82 -1.89
C LEU A 17 -7.60 -14.08 -2.44
N TRP A 18 -8.76 -14.72 -2.34
CA TRP A 18 -10.06 -14.16 -2.72
C TRP A 18 -11.17 -14.74 -1.83
N GLY A 19 -12.34 -14.10 -1.83
CA GLY A 19 -13.50 -14.57 -1.12
C GLY A 19 -13.25 -14.75 0.38
N LYS A 20 -13.62 -15.90 0.91
CA LYS A 20 -13.56 -16.18 2.36
C LYS A 20 -12.14 -16.15 2.92
N GLU A 21 -11.13 -16.56 2.16
CA GLU A 21 -9.73 -16.56 2.63
C GLU A 21 -9.20 -15.13 2.73
N SER A 22 -9.51 -14.29 1.75
CA SER A 22 -9.19 -12.86 1.78
C SER A 22 -9.91 -12.17 2.95
N LEU A 23 -11.19 -12.47 3.17
CA LEU A 23 -11.96 -11.94 4.30
C LEU A 23 -11.37 -12.35 5.66
N ALA A 24 -10.99 -13.61 5.82
CA ALA A 24 -10.39 -14.08 7.07
C ALA A 24 -9.09 -13.36 7.41
N LEU A 25 -8.23 -13.13 6.41
CA LEU A 25 -7.00 -12.36 6.61
C LEU A 25 -7.29 -10.88 6.90
N ALA A 26 -8.27 -10.29 6.21
CA ALA A 26 -8.69 -8.91 6.45
C ALA A 26 -9.23 -8.70 7.87
N GLN A 27 -10.04 -9.63 8.38
CA GLN A 27 -10.57 -9.58 9.75
C GLN A 27 -9.47 -9.73 10.80
N ALA A 28 -8.48 -10.60 10.56
CA ALA A 28 -7.31 -10.70 11.44
C ALA A 28 -6.49 -9.40 11.45
N ALA A 29 -6.24 -8.82 10.27
CA ALA A 29 -5.57 -7.53 10.15
C ALA A 29 -6.37 -6.39 10.82
N ASP A 30 -7.70 -6.42 10.73
CA ASP A 30 -8.61 -5.45 11.36
C ASP A 30 -8.52 -5.50 12.89
N HIS A 31 -8.48 -6.70 13.47
CA HIS A 31 -8.31 -6.90 14.90
C HIS A 31 -6.95 -6.36 15.37
N ILE A 32 -5.86 -6.67 14.66
CA ILE A 32 -4.53 -6.16 14.95
C ILE A 32 -4.48 -4.63 14.87
N ALA A 33 -5.11 -4.04 13.84
CA ALA A 33 -5.22 -2.59 13.71
C ALA A 33 -5.98 -1.96 14.88
N ALA A 34 -7.08 -2.58 15.32
CA ALA A 34 -7.87 -2.13 16.46
C ALA A 34 -7.06 -2.13 17.78
N GLU A 35 -6.28 -3.18 18.02
CA GLU A 35 -5.49 -3.34 19.23
C GLU A 35 -4.26 -2.43 19.29
N THR A 36 -3.62 -2.22 18.13
CA THR A 36 -2.32 -1.52 18.07
C THR A 36 -2.43 -0.05 17.68
N GLY A 37 -3.53 0.36 17.05
CA GLY A 37 -3.71 1.68 16.46
C GLY A 37 -2.87 1.90 15.18
N VAL A 38 -2.15 0.87 14.69
CA VAL A 38 -1.39 0.96 13.45
C VAL A 38 -2.35 0.98 12.26
N GLN A 39 -2.17 1.93 11.37
CA GLN A 39 -2.94 1.93 10.12
C GLN A 39 -2.50 0.75 9.25
N ILE A 40 -3.44 -0.12 8.89
CA ILE A 40 -3.20 -1.22 7.96
C ILE A 40 -3.98 -0.96 6.67
N PHE A 41 -3.28 -0.81 5.56
CA PHE A 41 -3.88 -0.84 4.23
C PHE A 41 -4.05 -2.29 3.80
N PHE A 42 -5.25 -2.68 3.43
CA PHE A 42 -5.55 -4.04 2.99
C PHE A 42 -6.09 -4.02 1.56
N THR A 43 -5.36 -4.64 0.61
CA THR A 43 -5.84 -4.76 -0.76
C THR A 43 -6.60 -6.06 -0.97
N CYS A 44 -7.48 -6.08 -1.96
CA CYS A 44 -8.20 -7.29 -2.37
C CYS A 44 -8.66 -7.17 -3.83
N PRO A 45 -9.01 -8.28 -4.48
CA PRO A 45 -9.72 -8.25 -5.76
C PRO A 45 -10.98 -7.40 -5.69
N TYR A 46 -11.34 -6.73 -6.80
CA TYR A 46 -12.49 -5.80 -6.81
C TYR A 46 -13.80 -6.44 -6.36
N ALA A 47 -14.00 -7.73 -6.69
CA ALA A 47 -15.20 -8.48 -6.29
C ALA A 47 -15.34 -8.62 -4.77
N ASP A 48 -14.25 -8.54 -4.03
CA ASP A 48 -14.22 -8.74 -2.58
C ASP A 48 -14.30 -7.42 -1.78
N LEU A 49 -14.10 -6.26 -2.43
CA LEU A 49 -14.02 -4.96 -1.76
C LEU A 49 -15.21 -4.70 -0.83
N ARG A 50 -16.44 -4.85 -1.32
CA ARG A 50 -17.66 -4.62 -0.52
C ARG A 50 -17.75 -5.60 0.66
N MET A 51 -17.53 -6.88 0.39
CA MET A 51 -17.55 -7.89 1.45
C MET A 51 -16.56 -7.57 2.57
N ILE A 52 -15.33 -7.18 2.22
CA ILE A 52 -14.32 -6.83 3.21
C ILE A 52 -14.69 -5.53 3.93
N ALA A 53 -15.13 -4.49 3.21
CA ALA A 53 -15.50 -3.22 3.80
C ALA A 53 -16.69 -3.32 4.78
N GLU A 54 -17.65 -4.21 4.51
CA GLU A 54 -18.80 -4.43 5.39
C GLU A 54 -18.47 -5.27 6.63
N ASN A 55 -17.34 -5.98 6.63
CA ASN A 55 -16.95 -6.91 7.71
C ASN A 55 -15.65 -6.50 8.43
N THR A 56 -15.17 -5.28 8.21
CA THR A 56 -13.99 -4.69 8.87
C THR A 56 -14.25 -3.22 9.22
N SER A 57 -13.57 -2.67 10.23
CA SER A 57 -13.80 -1.31 10.71
C SER A 57 -12.51 -0.48 10.90
N HIS A 58 -11.36 -1.14 11.01
CA HIS A 58 -10.08 -0.52 11.36
C HIS A 58 -9.07 -0.56 10.22
N VAL A 59 -9.14 -1.56 9.32
CA VAL A 59 -8.29 -1.58 8.13
C VAL A 59 -8.75 -0.55 7.10
N THR A 60 -7.80 0.03 6.39
CA THR A 60 -8.06 0.90 5.24
C THR A 60 -8.22 0.01 4.00
N VAL A 61 -9.47 -0.29 3.64
CA VAL A 61 -9.78 -1.11 2.45
C VAL A 61 -9.30 -0.38 1.20
N THR A 62 -8.46 -1.07 0.42
CA THR A 62 -7.68 -0.46 -0.66
C THR A 62 -7.94 -1.17 -1.98
N ALA A 63 -8.33 -0.44 -3.01
CA ALA A 63 -8.48 -0.97 -4.35
C ALA A 63 -7.11 -1.18 -5.02
N GLN A 64 -6.96 -2.24 -5.81
CA GLN A 64 -5.69 -2.59 -6.46
C GLN A 64 -5.35 -1.73 -7.68
N ASN A 65 -6.32 -1.02 -8.24
CA ASN A 65 -6.18 -0.05 -9.33
C ASN A 65 -7.51 0.69 -9.53
N MET A 66 -7.52 1.72 -10.37
CA MET A 66 -8.70 2.35 -10.96
C MET A 66 -8.35 2.99 -12.30
N ASP A 67 -9.38 3.32 -13.09
CA ASP A 67 -9.25 4.09 -14.33
C ASP A 67 -9.78 5.51 -14.14
N ALA A 68 -9.26 6.47 -14.91
CA ALA A 68 -9.59 7.89 -14.78
C ALA A 68 -10.89 8.30 -15.50
N LEU A 69 -11.90 7.40 -15.50
CA LEU A 69 -13.18 7.70 -16.16
C LEU A 69 -14.20 8.29 -15.18
N ARG A 70 -15.26 8.81 -15.75
CA ARG A 70 -16.47 9.26 -15.06
C ARG A 70 -17.65 8.35 -15.41
N PRO A 71 -18.73 8.35 -14.61
CA PRO A 71 -19.93 7.58 -14.93
C PRO A 71 -20.37 7.80 -16.37
N GLY A 72 -20.58 6.71 -17.11
CA GLY A 72 -20.93 6.72 -18.52
C GLY A 72 -20.34 5.55 -19.28
N ARG A 73 -19.76 5.80 -20.45
CA ARG A 73 -19.11 4.78 -21.27
C ARG A 73 -17.84 4.28 -20.60
N GLY A 74 -17.61 2.96 -20.59
CA GLY A 74 -16.43 2.38 -19.92
C GLY A 74 -16.62 0.90 -19.60
N MET A 75 -17.28 0.14 -20.51
CA MET A 75 -17.44 -1.30 -20.27
C MET A 75 -16.08 -1.98 -20.06
N GLY A 76 -15.93 -2.70 -18.92
CA GLY A 76 -14.69 -3.36 -18.54
C GLY A 76 -13.67 -2.49 -17.80
N ALA A 77 -13.84 -1.16 -17.78
CA ALA A 77 -12.99 -0.27 -17.00
C ALA A 77 -13.39 -0.25 -15.52
N VAL A 78 -12.44 0.10 -14.66
CA VAL A 78 -12.64 0.20 -13.21
C VAL A 78 -13.09 1.61 -12.84
N LEU A 79 -14.38 1.79 -12.66
CA LEU A 79 -14.99 3.07 -12.31
C LEU A 79 -14.67 3.46 -10.86
N PRO A 80 -14.04 4.63 -10.59
CA PRO A 80 -13.68 5.05 -9.24
C PRO A 80 -14.86 5.19 -8.29
N GLU A 81 -16.00 5.71 -8.76
CA GLU A 81 -17.22 5.83 -7.96
C GLU A 81 -17.72 4.47 -7.45
N SER A 82 -17.59 3.41 -8.25
CA SER A 82 -18.00 2.07 -7.83
C SER A 82 -17.08 1.50 -6.73
N LEU A 83 -15.80 1.87 -6.72
CA LEU A 83 -14.86 1.49 -5.66
C LEU A 83 -15.21 2.18 -4.34
N VAL A 84 -15.50 3.48 -4.39
CA VAL A 84 -15.93 4.26 -3.19
C VAL A 84 -17.24 3.71 -2.65
N GLU A 85 -18.22 3.43 -3.52
CA GLU A 85 -19.50 2.82 -3.14
C GLU A 85 -19.33 1.41 -2.55
N ALA A 86 -18.31 0.66 -3.00
CA ALA A 86 -17.95 -0.62 -2.42
C ALA A 86 -17.17 -0.50 -1.09
N GLY A 87 -16.85 0.72 -0.64
CA GLY A 87 -16.20 0.99 0.64
C GLY A 87 -14.69 1.18 0.58
N ALA A 88 -14.08 1.24 -0.61
CA ALA A 88 -12.66 1.56 -0.73
C ALA A 88 -12.36 2.96 -0.17
N LYS A 89 -11.28 3.08 0.59
CA LYS A 89 -10.76 4.33 1.15
C LYS A 89 -9.43 4.74 0.53
N ALA A 90 -8.74 3.81 -0.12
CA ALA A 90 -7.48 4.02 -0.78
C ALA A 90 -7.43 3.28 -2.11
N VAL A 91 -6.49 3.66 -2.97
CA VAL A 91 -6.24 3.01 -4.26
C VAL A 91 -4.74 2.94 -4.53
N VAL A 92 -4.30 1.77 -5.01
CA VAL A 92 -2.96 1.58 -5.57
C VAL A 92 -2.97 1.99 -7.04
N LEU A 93 -1.94 2.70 -7.47
CA LEU A 93 -1.77 3.14 -8.87
C LEU A 93 -0.36 2.79 -9.35
N ASN A 94 -0.23 2.51 -10.64
CA ASN A 94 1.04 2.31 -11.32
C ASN A 94 1.89 1.13 -10.77
N HIS A 95 1.25 0.09 -10.21
CA HIS A 95 1.99 -1.11 -9.83
C HIS A 95 2.65 -1.77 -11.05
N ALA A 96 3.81 -2.42 -10.86
CA ALA A 96 4.56 -3.08 -11.94
C ALA A 96 3.72 -4.07 -12.79
N GLU A 97 2.71 -4.71 -12.18
CA GLU A 97 1.77 -5.60 -12.86
C GLU A 97 0.63 -4.86 -13.59
N ASN A 98 0.50 -3.55 -13.40
CA ASN A 98 -0.54 -2.70 -14.02
C ASN A 98 -0.03 -1.27 -14.15
N GLN A 99 0.97 -1.08 -15.00
CA GLN A 99 1.60 0.21 -15.24
C GLN A 99 0.68 1.15 -16.03
N LYS A 100 0.86 2.44 -15.80
CA LYS A 100 0.15 3.52 -16.48
C LYS A 100 1.13 4.45 -17.20
N THR A 101 0.69 5.02 -18.30
CA THR A 101 1.40 6.18 -18.86
C THR A 101 1.34 7.35 -17.87
N LEU A 102 2.29 8.28 -17.97
CA LEU A 102 2.33 9.47 -17.11
C LEU A 102 1.01 10.26 -17.16
N ALA A 103 0.40 10.36 -18.34
CA ALA A 103 -0.87 11.07 -18.52
C ALA A 103 -2.04 10.34 -17.82
N GLU A 104 -2.12 9.02 -17.96
CA GLU A 104 -3.13 8.20 -17.27
C GLU A 104 -2.95 8.24 -15.77
N LEU A 105 -1.71 8.11 -15.28
CA LEU A 105 -1.40 8.18 -13.86
C LEU A 105 -1.85 9.52 -13.25
N TYR A 106 -1.49 10.63 -13.88
CA TYR A 106 -1.89 11.96 -13.43
C TYR A 106 -3.41 12.14 -13.43
N ALA A 107 -4.08 11.64 -14.46
CA ALA A 107 -5.54 11.66 -14.51
C ALA A 107 -6.17 10.82 -13.40
N CYS A 108 -5.64 9.61 -13.10
CA CYS A 108 -6.10 8.77 -12.00
C CYS A 108 -5.88 9.43 -10.63
N ILE A 109 -4.72 10.05 -10.40
CA ILE A 109 -4.43 10.77 -9.15
C ILE A 109 -5.45 11.89 -8.91
N ASN A 110 -5.75 12.69 -9.94
CA ASN A 110 -6.75 13.76 -9.81
C ASN A 110 -8.16 13.21 -9.56
N ARG A 111 -8.54 12.11 -10.22
CA ARG A 111 -9.83 11.46 -9.96
C ARG A 111 -9.92 10.90 -8.54
N ALA A 112 -8.84 10.29 -8.03
CA ALA A 112 -8.78 9.81 -6.66
C ALA A 112 -8.98 10.96 -5.66
N LYS A 113 -8.33 12.11 -5.89
CA LYS A 113 -8.49 13.32 -5.06
C LYS A 113 -9.93 13.84 -5.06
N GLU A 114 -10.59 13.91 -6.23
CA GLU A 114 -12.00 14.33 -6.33
C GLU A 114 -12.93 13.44 -5.49
N LEU A 115 -12.62 12.16 -5.38
CA LEU A 115 -13.39 11.17 -4.63
C LEU A 115 -12.88 10.93 -3.20
N ASN A 116 -11.91 11.74 -2.75
CA ASN A 116 -11.29 11.64 -1.44
C ASN A 116 -10.66 10.26 -1.15
N LEU A 117 -10.19 9.55 -2.16
CA LEU A 117 -9.41 8.33 -2.01
C LEU A 117 -7.95 8.67 -1.64
N ILE A 118 -7.38 7.92 -0.72
CA ILE A 118 -5.93 7.94 -0.44
C ILE A 118 -5.22 7.30 -1.64
N THR A 119 -4.20 7.97 -2.16
CA THR A 119 -3.41 7.49 -3.30
C THR A 119 -2.13 6.81 -2.83
N ILE A 120 -1.91 5.56 -3.23
CA ILE A 120 -0.66 4.82 -3.04
C ILE A 120 -0.09 4.57 -4.43
N VAL A 121 0.97 5.28 -4.79
CA VAL A 121 1.53 5.25 -6.15
C VAL A 121 2.86 4.53 -6.15
N CYS A 122 2.97 3.48 -6.98
CA CYS A 122 4.19 2.71 -7.14
C CYS A 122 5.19 3.41 -8.06
N ALA A 123 6.47 3.33 -7.70
CA ALA A 123 7.60 3.82 -8.48
C ALA A 123 8.74 2.80 -8.45
N ASP A 124 9.32 2.50 -9.62
CA ASP A 124 10.38 1.51 -9.81
C ASP A 124 11.77 2.04 -9.42
N SER A 125 11.95 3.35 -9.46
CA SER A 125 13.23 4.00 -9.18
C SER A 125 13.06 5.26 -8.33
N THR A 126 14.15 5.69 -7.70
CA THR A 126 14.18 6.96 -6.96
C THR A 126 13.80 8.15 -7.83
N VAL A 127 14.20 8.17 -9.11
CA VAL A 127 13.85 9.25 -10.05
C VAL A 127 12.37 9.28 -10.35
N GLU A 128 11.75 8.12 -10.59
CA GLU A 128 10.28 8.02 -10.75
C GLU A 128 9.56 8.43 -9.48
N ALA A 129 10.03 7.99 -8.31
CA ALA A 129 9.46 8.37 -7.03
C ALA A 129 9.47 9.90 -6.81
N GLN A 130 10.58 10.58 -7.18
CA GLN A 130 10.66 12.05 -7.15
C GLN A 130 9.67 12.72 -8.13
N ALA A 131 9.50 12.16 -9.32
CA ALA A 131 8.52 12.66 -10.29
C ALA A 131 7.08 12.50 -9.80
N VAL A 132 6.77 11.34 -9.20
CA VAL A 132 5.46 11.04 -8.59
C VAL A 132 5.19 11.95 -7.39
N ALA A 133 6.19 12.26 -6.57
CA ALA A 133 6.04 13.17 -5.42
C ALA A 133 5.51 14.56 -5.84
N GLN A 134 5.91 15.06 -7.01
CA GLN A 134 5.43 16.34 -7.54
C GLN A 134 3.94 16.32 -7.94
N MET A 135 3.32 15.14 -8.07
CA MET A 135 1.90 15.02 -8.43
C MET A 135 0.97 15.16 -7.21
N GLY A 136 1.53 15.31 -5.99
CA GLY A 136 0.78 15.52 -4.76
C GLY A 136 0.00 14.27 -4.35
N VAL A 137 0.65 13.14 -4.29
CA VAL A 137 0.12 11.85 -3.83
C VAL A 137 0.23 11.72 -2.31
N ASP A 138 -0.53 10.80 -1.71
CA ASP A 138 -0.47 10.60 -0.24
C ASP A 138 0.68 9.68 0.16
N VAL A 139 0.89 8.59 -0.60
CA VAL A 139 1.92 7.57 -0.34
C VAL A 139 2.66 7.23 -1.63
N ILE A 140 3.97 7.13 -1.55
CA ILE A 140 4.79 6.54 -2.62
C ILE A 140 5.29 5.19 -2.14
N LEU A 141 4.96 4.14 -2.90
CA LEU A 141 5.55 2.82 -2.77
C LEU A 141 6.77 2.75 -3.69
N ALA A 142 7.95 2.93 -3.12
CA ALA A 142 9.20 2.78 -3.85
C ALA A 142 9.63 1.30 -3.82
N GLU A 143 9.56 0.66 -4.98
CA GLU A 143 9.74 -0.78 -5.12
C GLU A 143 10.47 -1.11 -6.42
N PRO A 144 11.82 -1.35 -6.40
CA PRO A 144 12.52 -1.81 -7.58
C PRO A 144 11.91 -3.11 -8.11
N THR A 145 11.33 -3.05 -9.32
CA THR A 145 10.59 -4.17 -9.94
C THR A 145 11.42 -5.46 -10.00
N ALA A 146 12.74 -5.35 -10.20
CA ALA A 146 13.65 -6.48 -10.25
C ALA A 146 13.71 -7.29 -8.93
N LEU A 147 13.31 -6.71 -7.81
CA LEU A 147 13.32 -7.35 -6.49
C LEU A 147 11.95 -7.93 -6.09
N ILE A 148 10.88 -7.64 -6.83
CA ILE A 148 9.53 -8.12 -6.51
C ILE A 148 9.50 -9.65 -6.52
N GLY A 149 9.08 -10.23 -5.40
CA GLY A 149 8.90 -11.68 -5.26
C GLY A 149 10.19 -12.50 -5.14
N THR A 150 11.37 -11.87 -5.14
CA THR A 150 12.67 -12.57 -5.02
C THR A 150 12.99 -12.97 -3.58
N GLY A 151 12.39 -12.33 -2.58
CA GLY A 151 12.77 -12.48 -1.17
C GLY A 151 14.08 -11.76 -0.81
N THR A 152 14.61 -10.96 -1.72
CA THR A 152 15.80 -10.11 -1.48
C THR A 152 15.34 -8.69 -1.27
N THR A 153 15.61 -8.11 -0.11
CA THR A 153 15.31 -6.71 0.20
C THR A 153 16.26 -5.78 -0.56
N ALA A 154 15.78 -4.56 -0.83
CA ALA A 154 16.66 -3.51 -1.31
C ALA A 154 17.76 -3.21 -0.29
N ASP A 155 18.89 -2.67 -0.78
CA ASP A 155 19.99 -2.23 0.06
C ASP A 155 19.53 -1.15 1.06
N ASP A 156 20.19 -1.07 2.21
CA ASP A 156 19.95 -0.07 3.25
C ASP A 156 20.13 1.35 2.71
N SER A 157 21.15 1.56 1.89
CA SER A 157 21.40 2.83 1.21
C SER A 157 20.22 3.24 0.33
N TYR A 158 19.60 2.29 -0.40
CA TYR A 158 18.42 2.57 -1.20
C TYR A 158 17.25 3.10 -0.35
N THR A 159 16.98 2.45 0.80
CA THR A 159 15.93 2.89 1.72
C THR A 159 16.16 4.32 2.19
N VAL A 160 17.37 4.62 2.66
CA VAL A 160 17.73 5.94 3.19
C VAL A 160 17.71 7.01 2.11
N GLU A 161 18.38 6.76 0.98
CA GLU A 161 18.54 7.73 -0.10
C GLU A 161 17.21 8.02 -0.80
N THR A 162 16.41 6.97 -1.08
CA THR A 162 15.11 7.14 -1.74
C THR A 162 14.13 7.86 -0.82
N THR A 163 14.08 7.52 0.46
CA THR A 163 13.24 8.23 1.43
C THR A 163 13.62 9.71 1.50
N LYS A 164 14.91 10.01 1.62
CA LYS A 164 15.40 11.39 1.63
C LYS A 164 15.09 12.15 0.33
N ALA A 165 15.26 11.49 -0.81
CA ALA A 165 15.01 12.08 -2.12
C ALA A 165 13.54 12.45 -2.33
N ILE A 166 12.61 11.57 -1.91
CA ILE A 166 11.17 11.82 -1.96
C ILE A 166 10.80 12.99 -1.03
N LYS A 167 11.25 12.93 0.23
CA LYS A 167 10.97 13.97 1.24
C LYS A 167 11.56 15.33 0.89
N ALA A 168 12.61 15.39 0.08
CA ALA A 168 13.19 16.64 -0.44
C ALA A 168 12.27 17.30 -1.49
N VAL A 169 11.43 16.54 -2.18
CA VAL A 169 10.45 17.05 -3.15
C VAL A 169 9.16 17.47 -2.43
N ASP A 170 8.62 16.59 -1.60
CA ASP A 170 7.44 16.84 -0.80
C ASP A 170 7.58 16.18 0.59
N PRO A 171 7.76 16.96 1.68
CA PRO A 171 7.95 16.42 3.02
C PRO A 171 6.68 15.76 3.60
N ASP A 172 5.51 16.05 3.07
CA ASP A 172 4.23 15.52 3.57
C ASP A 172 3.89 14.14 2.98
N VAL A 173 4.41 13.80 1.79
CA VAL A 173 4.24 12.49 1.16
C VAL A 173 4.80 11.40 2.07
N LYS A 174 4.05 10.31 2.26
CA LYS A 174 4.52 9.14 3.02
C LYS A 174 5.30 8.20 2.12
N VAL A 175 6.39 7.66 2.65
CA VAL A 175 7.29 6.76 1.91
C VAL A 175 7.12 5.35 2.43
N MET A 176 6.79 4.45 1.53
CA MET A 176 6.69 3.02 1.76
C MET A 176 7.78 2.30 0.96
N ILE A 177 8.56 1.46 1.64
CA ILE A 177 9.52 0.56 1.02
C ILE A 177 9.02 -0.87 1.24
N ALA A 178 8.79 -1.63 0.18
CA ALA A 178 8.17 -2.95 0.28
C ALA A 178 8.81 -4.06 -0.56
N SER A 179 9.83 -3.75 -1.33
CA SER A 179 10.48 -4.73 -2.21
C SER A 179 11.22 -5.81 -1.43
N GLY A 180 10.89 -7.07 -1.68
CA GLY A 180 11.56 -8.22 -1.08
C GLY A 180 11.25 -8.46 0.41
N ILE A 181 10.39 -7.67 1.02
CA ILE A 181 10.00 -7.80 2.43
C ILE A 181 9.28 -9.13 2.67
N THR A 182 9.83 -9.97 3.53
CA THR A 182 9.30 -11.31 3.84
C THR A 182 9.14 -11.59 5.33
N THR A 183 9.92 -10.91 6.18
CA THR A 183 9.97 -11.15 7.62
C THR A 183 9.63 -9.90 8.44
N ALA A 184 9.39 -10.08 9.73
CA ALA A 184 9.25 -9.00 10.69
C ALA A 184 10.53 -8.17 10.82
N GLU A 185 11.71 -8.82 10.71
CA GLU A 185 13.01 -8.16 10.75
C GLU A 185 13.20 -7.21 9.54
N ASP A 186 12.78 -7.63 8.34
CA ASP A 186 12.79 -6.74 7.17
C ASP A 186 11.93 -5.50 7.41
N CYS A 187 10.73 -5.68 8.00
CA CYS A 187 9.83 -4.58 8.33
C CYS A 187 10.45 -3.62 9.36
N TYR A 188 11.05 -4.16 10.43
CA TYR A 188 11.77 -3.37 11.43
C TYR A 188 12.85 -2.52 10.76
N LYS A 189 13.68 -3.16 9.94
CA LYS A 189 14.84 -2.53 9.30
C LYS A 189 14.46 -1.33 8.43
N VAL A 190 13.51 -1.48 7.51
CA VAL A 190 13.14 -0.39 6.59
C VAL A 190 12.48 0.78 7.33
N VAL A 191 11.68 0.53 8.36
CA VAL A 191 11.07 1.58 9.17
C VAL A 191 12.11 2.26 10.06
N TYR A 192 13.04 1.50 10.67
CA TYR A 192 14.16 2.06 11.44
C TYR A 192 15.05 2.97 10.60
N LEU A 193 15.28 2.61 9.32
CA LEU A 193 16.05 3.41 8.35
C LEU A 193 15.32 4.66 7.82
N GLY A 194 14.07 4.87 8.20
CA GLY A 194 13.38 6.13 7.93
C GLY A 194 12.12 6.04 7.08
N ALA A 195 11.76 4.89 6.53
CA ALA A 195 10.48 4.73 5.84
C ALA A 195 9.30 5.01 6.80
N ASP A 196 8.22 5.57 6.26
CA ASP A 196 6.99 5.84 7.02
C ASP A 196 6.14 4.57 7.21
N GLY A 197 6.35 3.57 6.36
CA GLY A 197 5.67 2.29 6.40
C GLY A 197 6.33 1.26 5.49
N THR A 198 5.81 0.06 5.54
CA THR A 198 6.27 -1.07 4.72
C THR A 198 5.11 -2.01 4.42
N GLY A 199 5.36 -3.07 3.65
CA GLY A 199 4.34 -4.05 3.35
C GLY A 199 4.86 -5.28 2.65
N SER A 200 4.01 -6.28 2.54
CA SER A 200 4.39 -7.55 1.90
C SER A 200 3.20 -8.24 1.23
N THR A 201 3.50 -9.02 0.21
CA THR A 201 2.61 -10.01 -0.39
C THR A 201 3.06 -11.42 0.00
N SER A 202 4.15 -11.89 -0.60
CA SER A 202 4.61 -13.28 -0.47
C SER A 202 5.03 -13.64 0.97
N GLY A 203 5.61 -12.70 1.69
CA GLY A 203 5.99 -12.90 3.10
C GLY A 203 4.79 -13.14 4.01
N ILE A 204 3.61 -12.61 3.66
CA ILE A 204 2.36 -12.83 4.39
C ILE A 204 1.63 -14.06 3.86
N VAL A 205 1.29 -14.10 2.57
CA VAL A 205 0.39 -15.15 2.03
C VAL A 205 1.02 -16.54 2.02
N LYS A 206 2.35 -16.64 2.00
CA LYS A 206 3.09 -17.92 2.05
C LYS A 206 3.52 -18.32 3.45
N ALA A 207 3.27 -17.49 4.47
CA ALA A 207 3.61 -17.82 5.85
C ALA A 207 2.75 -19.00 6.36
N PRO A 208 3.26 -19.82 7.27
CA PRO A 208 2.47 -20.88 7.91
C PRO A 208 1.21 -20.34 8.60
N SER A 209 1.28 -19.12 9.12
CA SER A 209 0.14 -18.36 9.66
C SER A 209 0.19 -16.94 9.07
N PRO A 210 -0.59 -16.66 8.02
CA PRO A 210 -0.65 -15.30 7.45
C PRO A 210 -1.07 -14.23 8.47
N ALA A 211 -2.06 -14.52 9.31
CA ALA A 211 -2.49 -13.62 10.39
C ALA A 211 -1.38 -13.36 11.42
N GLY A 212 -0.71 -14.43 11.89
CA GLY A 212 0.44 -14.29 12.80
C GLY A 212 1.59 -13.50 12.17
N ARG A 213 1.84 -13.65 10.87
CA ARG A 213 2.85 -12.86 10.16
C ARG A 213 2.48 -11.36 10.12
N VAL A 214 1.23 -11.00 9.93
CA VAL A 214 0.78 -9.61 10.01
C VAL A 214 1.04 -9.04 11.41
N GLU A 215 0.72 -9.79 12.46
CA GLU A 215 0.99 -9.40 13.85
C GLU A 215 2.48 -9.19 14.11
N GLU A 216 3.34 -10.17 13.75
CA GLU A 216 4.80 -10.06 13.87
C GLU A 216 5.34 -8.80 13.16
N MET A 217 4.88 -8.51 11.96
CA MET A 217 5.29 -7.34 11.18
C MET A 217 4.82 -6.03 11.84
N VAL A 218 3.61 -5.98 12.37
CA VAL A 218 3.09 -4.79 13.09
C VAL A 218 3.92 -4.53 14.36
N GLN A 219 4.22 -5.55 15.14
CA GLN A 219 5.06 -5.38 16.33
C GLN A 219 6.47 -4.89 15.98
N ALA A 220 7.04 -5.41 14.89
CA ALA A 220 8.38 -5.01 14.43
C ALA A 220 8.43 -3.53 14.00
N ILE A 221 7.43 -3.04 13.24
CA ILE A 221 7.39 -1.63 12.84
C ILE A 221 7.16 -0.69 14.04
N LEU A 222 6.36 -1.10 15.03
CA LEU A 222 6.18 -0.34 16.27
C LEU A 222 7.48 -0.27 17.09
N GLN A 223 8.23 -1.37 17.14
CA GLN A 223 9.53 -1.39 17.81
C GLN A 223 10.55 -0.50 17.09
N ALA A 224 10.58 -0.55 15.76
CA ALA A 224 11.48 0.29 14.95
C ALA A 224 11.27 1.79 15.20
N VAL A 225 10.02 2.23 15.40
CA VAL A 225 9.71 3.64 15.71
C VAL A 225 10.18 4.03 17.11
N LYS A 226 10.13 3.11 18.08
CA LYS A 226 10.62 3.37 19.46
C LYS A 226 12.16 3.46 19.51
N ASP A 227 12.84 2.70 18.65
CA ASP A 227 14.30 2.59 18.64
C ASP A 227 14.97 3.66 17.77
N ARG A 228 14.21 4.36 16.92
CA ARG A 228 14.64 5.46 16.04
C ARG A 228 14.61 6.82 16.75
#